data_4882ea30f6218f64b855d7b3cd8c522b
#
_entry.id   4882ea30f6218f64b855d7b3cd8c522b
#
_cell.length_a   1.000
_cell.length_b   1.000
_cell.length_c   1.000
_cell.angle_alpha   90.00
_cell.angle_beta   90.00
_cell.angle_gamma   90.00
#
_symmetry.space_group_name_H-M   'P 1'
#
loop_
_entity.id
_entity.type
_entity.pdbx_description
1 polymer ?
#
loop_
_entity_poly.entity_id
_entity_poly.type
_entity_poly.pdbx_seq_one_letter_code
_entity_poly.pdbx_strand_id
1 'polypeptide(L)'
;MKSENKEIFAGVILVALLIVCLLFLHARSVLDKKGTDFVLYAPFNQSDGLMSGADVRMGGIKVGRVVDQLLNKNYQVLVKMEFFKPISIPVDSSVIIETDGLLGAKHIEIVPGADEEYCVSGGELEYTQDALILSELMDKVNAYMREKKKKEESDTSKNSELEEAENKEDVVTSQNNDMEESKGKEEAVSPQNNDMEKSEEKEEPVE
;
A
#
# COMPACT_ATOMS: atom_id res chain seq x y z
N MET A 1 52.98 -31.42 -36.77
CA MET A 1 52.16 -30.38 -37.45
C MET A 1 50.71 -30.81 -37.82
N LYS A 2 50.26 -32.06 -37.56
CA LYS A 2 48.89 -32.50 -37.94
C LYS A 2 47.86 -32.47 -36.81
N SER A 3 48.29 -32.25 -35.57
CA SER A 3 47.38 -32.16 -34.40
C SER A 3 46.93 -30.73 -34.09
N GLU A 4 47.77 -29.72 -34.25
CA GLU A 4 47.48 -28.34 -33.98
C GLU A 4 46.30 -27.77 -34.78
N ASN A 5 46.20 -28.16 -36.05
CA ASN A 5 45.11 -27.74 -36.92
C ASN A 5 43.74 -28.28 -36.46
N LYS A 6 43.70 -29.46 -35.82
CA LYS A 6 42.45 -30.03 -35.29
C LYS A 6 41.92 -29.28 -34.10
N GLU A 7 42.80 -28.78 -33.25
CA GLU A 7 42.41 -27.97 -32.06
C GLU A 7 41.89 -26.60 -32.50
N ILE A 8 42.53 -25.98 -33.51
CA ILE A 8 42.06 -24.74 -34.09
C ILE A 8 40.69 -24.90 -34.74
N PHE A 9 40.50 -25.99 -35.55
CA PHE A 9 39.21 -26.28 -36.15
C PHE A 9 38.12 -26.57 -35.11
N ALA A 10 38.42 -27.28 -34.03
CA ALA A 10 37.48 -27.51 -32.94
C ALA A 10 37.06 -26.21 -32.25
N GLY A 11 38.01 -25.29 -32.03
CA GLY A 11 37.73 -23.98 -31.47
C GLY A 11 36.83 -23.10 -32.35
N VAL A 12 37.11 -23.09 -33.67
CA VAL A 12 36.28 -22.34 -34.62
C VAL A 12 34.85 -22.87 -34.69
N ILE A 13 34.69 -24.21 -34.68
CA ILE A 13 33.35 -24.85 -34.67
C ILE A 13 32.59 -24.49 -33.41
N LEU A 14 33.24 -24.49 -32.24
CA LEU A 14 32.60 -24.15 -30.97
C LEU A 14 32.15 -22.69 -30.96
N VAL A 15 32.98 -21.75 -31.44
CA VAL A 15 32.61 -20.32 -31.53
C VAL A 15 31.47 -20.12 -32.54
N ALA A 16 31.50 -20.80 -33.69
CA ALA A 16 30.40 -20.72 -34.65
C ALA A 16 29.06 -21.22 -34.06
N LEU A 17 29.09 -22.32 -33.32
CA LEU A 17 27.92 -22.89 -32.65
C LEU A 17 27.37 -21.95 -31.59
N LEU A 18 28.23 -21.26 -30.83
CA LEU A 18 27.87 -20.28 -29.85
C LEU A 18 27.19 -19.05 -30.48
N ILE A 19 27.72 -18.57 -31.61
CA ILE A 19 27.13 -17.47 -32.39
C ILE A 19 25.74 -17.88 -32.92
N VAL A 20 25.62 -19.09 -33.49
CA VAL A 20 24.31 -19.61 -33.96
C VAL A 20 23.30 -19.72 -32.80
N CYS A 21 23.74 -20.19 -31.65
CA CYS A 21 22.89 -20.26 -30.43
C CYS A 21 22.41 -18.87 -29.99
N LEU A 22 23.31 -17.87 -29.96
CA LEU A 22 22.96 -16.50 -29.63
C LEU A 22 21.99 -15.89 -30.65
N LEU A 23 22.22 -16.11 -31.94
CA LEU A 23 21.30 -15.65 -32.98
C LEU A 23 19.94 -16.33 -32.87
N PHE A 24 19.91 -17.62 -32.54
CA PHE A 24 18.66 -18.36 -32.34
C PHE A 24 17.87 -17.85 -31.11
N LEU A 25 18.55 -17.59 -30.00
CA LEU A 25 17.94 -16.98 -28.81
C LEU A 25 17.41 -15.57 -29.10
N HIS A 26 18.18 -14.78 -29.88
CA HIS A 26 17.73 -13.44 -30.28
C HIS A 26 16.55 -13.49 -31.25
N ALA A 27 16.53 -14.43 -32.19
CA ALA A 27 15.42 -14.60 -33.11
C ALA A 27 14.13 -15.03 -32.40
N ARG A 28 14.20 -15.84 -31.36
CA ARG A 28 13.04 -16.20 -30.56
C ARG A 28 12.43 -14.99 -29.85
N SER A 29 13.24 -14.09 -29.30
CA SER A 29 12.80 -12.85 -28.66
C SER A 29 12.06 -11.91 -29.63
N VAL A 30 12.30 -12.00 -30.93
CA VAL A 30 11.67 -11.18 -31.98
C VAL A 30 10.37 -11.82 -32.49
N LEU A 31 10.25 -13.16 -32.45
CA LEU A 31 9.08 -13.88 -32.95
C LEU A 31 7.85 -13.82 -32.03
N ASP A 32 8.04 -13.49 -30.78
CA ASP A 32 6.92 -13.25 -29.83
C ASP A 32 6.13 -11.94 -30.12
N LYS A 33 6.49 -11.22 -31.20
CA LYS A 33 5.88 -9.94 -31.59
C LYS A 33 4.63 -10.04 -32.48
N LYS A 34 4.02 -11.21 -32.63
CA LYS A 34 2.68 -11.28 -33.24
C LYS A 34 1.60 -11.07 -32.19
N GLY A 35 1.49 -9.80 -31.72
CA GLY A 35 0.27 -9.32 -31.11
C GLY A 35 -0.83 -9.19 -32.16
N THR A 36 -2.05 -9.17 -31.73
CA THR A 36 -3.17 -8.76 -32.59
C THR A 36 -3.12 -7.24 -32.70
N ASP A 37 -3.77 -6.67 -33.72
CA ASP A 37 -3.92 -5.21 -33.86
C ASP A 37 -4.85 -4.60 -32.78
N PHE A 38 -5.20 -5.35 -31.72
CA PHE A 38 -6.01 -4.86 -30.62
C PHE A 38 -5.11 -4.18 -29.59
N VAL A 39 -5.25 -2.87 -29.54
CA VAL A 39 -4.43 -1.97 -28.72
C VAL A 39 -5.35 -1.09 -27.90
N LEU A 40 -5.05 -0.90 -26.62
CA LEU A 40 -5.71 0.08 -25.76
C LEU A 40 -4.68 1.03 -25.13
N TYR A 41 -5.15 2.18 -24.74
CA TYR A 41 -4.36 3.20 -24.06
C TYR A 41 -4.92 3.42 -22.65
N ALA A 42 -4.04 3.78 -21.72
CA ALA A 42 -4.44 4.15 -20.37
C ALA A 42 -3.55 5.30 -19.85
N PRO A 43 -4.12 6.42 -19.38
CA PRO A 43 -3.38 7.56 -18.86
C PRO A 43 -3.10 7.35 -17.36
N PHE A 44 -1.85 7.41 -16.96
CA PHE A 44 -1.42 7.36 -15.56
C PHE A 44 -0.73 8.67 -15.17
N ASN A 45 -0.85 9.10 -13.92
CA ASN A 45 -0.06 10.22 -13.44
C ASN A 45 1.39 9.80 -13.17
N GLN A 46 1.59 8.55 -12.74
CA GLN A 46 2.90 7.96 -12.50
C GLN A 46 2.96 6.50 -12.94
N SER A 47 3.96 6.14 -13.72
CA SER A 47 4.21 4.76 -14.16
C SER A 47 5.53 4.21 -13.60
N ASP A 48 5.95 4.66 -12.42
CA ASP A 48 7.25 4.38 -11.84
C ASP A 48 7.56 2.88 -11.81
N GLY A 49 8.68 2.49 -12.45
CA GLY A 49 9.13 1.12 -12.56
C GLY A 49 8.37 0.23 -13.56
N LEU A 50 7.34 0.72 -14.25
CA LEU A 50 6.71 0.00 -15.36
C LEU A 50 7.62 0.08 -16.60
N MET A 51 7.91 -1.04 -17.20
CA MET A 51 8.82 -1.13 -18.36
C MET A 51 8.06 -1.55 -19.62
N SER A 52 8.55 -1.13 -20.78
CA SER A 52 8.09 -1.72 -22.05
C SER A 52 8.38 -3.23 -22.05
N GLY A 53 7.38 -4.02 -22.47
CA GLY A 53 7.40 -5.47 -22.36
C GLY A 53 6.78 -6.02 -21.07
N ALA A 54 6.42 -5.18 -20.11
CA ALA A 54 5.70 -5.60 -18.90
C ALA A 54 4.40 -6.31 -19.25
N ASP A 55 4.01 -7.25 -18.41
CA ASP A 55 2.79 -8.04 -18.61
C ASP A 55 1.55 -7.19 -18.43
N VAL A 56 0.55 -7.43 -19.27
CA VAL A 56 -0.84 -6.98 -19.03
C VAL A 56 -1.64 -8.22 -18.66
N ARG A 57 -2.25 -8.20 -17.49
CA ARG A 57 -2.99 -9.32 -16.92
C ARG A 57 -4.45 -8.94 -16.69
N MET A 58 -5.29 -9.94 -16.62
CA MET A 58 -6.69 -9.84 -16.24
C MET A 58 -7.05 -11.08 -15.40
N GLY A 59 -7.44 -10.87 -14.15
CA GLY A 59 -7.64 -11.95 -13.20
C GLY A 59 -6.38 -12.79 -12.98
N GLY A 60 -5.20 -12.17 -13.00
CA GLY A 60 -3.90 -12.83 -12.86
C GLY A 60 -3.40 -13.56 -14.12
N ILE A 61 -4.17 -13.61 -15.21
CA ILE A 61 -3.79 -14.28 -16.44
C ILE A 61 -3.21 -13.26 -17.42
N LYS A 62 -2.04 -13.57 -18.00
CA LYS A 62 -1.39 -12.74 -19.01
C LYS A 62 -2.21 -12.72 -20.31
N VAL A 63 -2.76 -11.54 -20.63
CA VAL A 63 -3.60 -11.31 -21.82
C VAL A 63 -2.92 -10.41 -22.86
N GLY A 64 -1.86 -9.69 -22.45
CA GLY A 64 -1.16 -8.74 -23.31
C GLY A 64 0.19 -8.32 -22.75
N ARG A 65 0.69 -7.22 -23.30
CA ARG A 65 1.94 -6.58 -22.85
C ARG A 65 1.90 -5.07 -23.06
N VAL A 66 2.68 -4.35 -22.28
CA VAL A 66 2.99 -2.93 -22.50
C VAL A 66 3.93 -2.83 -23.70
N VAL A 67 3.57 -2.02 -24.68
CA VAL A 67 4.40 -1.80 -25.90
C VAL A 67 5.21 -0.51 -25.77
N ASP A 68 4.56 0.56 -25.33
CA ASP A 68 5.15 1.89 -25.31
C ASP A 68 4.54 2.75 -24.19
N GLN A 69 5.28 3.79 -23.80
CA GLN A 69 4.86 4.78 -22.81
C GLN A 69 5.21 6.17 -23.35
N LEU A 70 4.25 7.04 -23.43
CA LEU A 70 4.36 8.38 -23.99
C LEU A 70 3.91 9.41 -22.94
N LEU A 71 4.69 10.46 -22.76
CA LEU A 71 4.24 11.59 -21.95
C LEU A 71 3.32 12.48 -22.78
N ASN A 72 2.06 12.66 -22.33
CA ASN A 72 1.12 13.52 -22.99
C ASN A 72 1.33 15.01 -22.60
N LYS A 73 0.57 15.91 -23.23
CA LYS A 73 0.66 17.36 -22.97
C LYS A 73 0.24 17.76 -21.55
N ASN A 74 -0.50 16.89 -20.86
CA ASN A 74 -0.97 17.09 -19.49
C ASN A 74 -0.01 16.51 -18.44
N TYR A 75 1.20 16.12 -18.87
CA TYR A 75 2.21 15.47 -18.04
C TYR A 75 1.77 14.11 -17.47
N GLN A 76 0.79 13.45 -18.10
CA GLN A 76 0.41 12.08 -17.78
C GLN A 76 1.14 11.11 -18.69
N VAL A 77 1.42 9.93 -18.19
CA VAL A 77 2.03 8.84 -18.93
C VAL A 77 0.94 8.03 -19.63
N LEU A 78 0.83 8.18 -20.94
CA LEU A 78 -0.07 7.37 -21.75
C LEU A 78 0.59 6.04 -22.07
N VAL A 79 0.10 4.97 -21.44
CA VAL A 79 0.61 3.62 -21.60
C VAL A 79 -0.14 2.93 -22.73
N LYS A 80 0.61 2.42 -23.71
CA LYS A 80 0.10 1.64 -24.84
C LYS A 80 0.19 0.15 -24.52
N MET A 81 -0.94 -0.53 -24.50
CA MET A 81 -1.07 -1.96 -24.25
C MET A 81 -1.47 -2.70 -25.51
N GLU A 82 -0.79 -3.80 -25.83
CA GLU A 82 -1.12 -4.69 -26.94
C GLU A 82 -1.60 -6.02 -26.39
N PHE A 83 -2.71 -6.52 -26.88
CA PHE A 83 -3.29 -7.78 -26.45
C PHE A 83 -2.98 -8.91 -27.41
N PHE A 84 -2.79 -10.12 -26.90
CA PHE A 84 -2.47 -11.30 -27.72
C PHE A 84 -3.66 -11.82 -28.52
N LYS A 85 -4.87 -11.52 -28.05
CA LYS A 85 -6.16 -11.85 -28.70
C LYS A 85 -7.13 -10.71 -28.48
N PRO A 86 -8.09 -10.51 -29.39
CA PRO A 86 -9.21 -9.60 -29.13
C PRO A 86 -9.96 -10.09 -27.88
N ILE A 87 -10.12 -9.21 -26.92
CA ILE A 87 -10.83 -9.44 -25.66
C ILE A 87 -11.88 -8.36 -25.53
N SER A 88 -13.08 -8.74 -25.12
CA SER A 88 -14.16 -7.80 -24.80
C SER A 88 -13.87 -7.18 -23.42
N ILE A 89 -13.37 -5.97 -23.39
CA ILE A 89 -13.05 -5.22 -22.17
C ILE A 89 -14.10 -4.11 -22.04
N PRO A 90 -14.91 -4.11 -20.96
CA PRO A 90 -15.88 -3.03 -20.71
C PRO A 90 -15.21 -1.67 -20.63
N VAL A 91 -15.89 -0.61 -21.06
CA VAL A 91 -15.34 0.76 -21.08
C VAL A 91 -15.09 1.32 -19.67
N ASP A 92 -15.83 0.82 -18.67
CA ASP A 92 -15.70 1.16 -17.26
C ASP A 92 -14.67 0.30 -16.50
N SER A 93 -13.85 -0.50 -17.23
CA SER A 93 -12.78 -1.30 -16.62
C SER A 93 -11.68 -0.43 -16.05
N SER A 94 -11.11 -0.86 -14.93
CA SER A 94 -10.00 -0.17 -14.28
C SER A 94 -8.65 -0.80 -14.65
N VAL A 95 -7.63 0.04 -14.82
CA VAL A 95 -6.26 -0.36 -15.14
C VAL A 95 -5.36 0.04 -13.97
N ILE A 96 -4.67 -0.94 -13.38
CA ILE A 96 -3.88 -0.75 -12.17
C ILE A 96 -2.43 -1.16 -12.45
N ILE A 97 -1.46 -0.35 -12.00
CA ILE A 97 -0.05 -0.75 -12.03
C ILE A 97 0.28 -1.43 -10.69
N GLU A 98 0.52 -2.74 -10.74
CA GLU A 98 0.86 -3.55 -9.58
C GLU A 98 2.30 -4.06 -9.61
N THR A 99 2.78 -4.51 -8.46
CA THR A 99 4.10 -5.12 -8.31
C THR A 99 3.93 -6.61 -8.02
N ASP A 100 4.68 -7.47 -8.70
CA ASP A 100 4.72 -8.90 -8.43
C ASP A 100 5.31 -9.16 -7.02
N GLY A 101 4.43 -9.38 -6.05
CA GLY A 101 4.81 -9.50 -4.64
C GLY A 101 5.37 -8.18 -4.08
N LEU A 102 6.39 -8.27 -3.21
CA LEU A 102 6.93 -7.10 -2.51
C LEU A 102 8.00 -6.34 -3.30
N LEU A 103 8.84 -7.05 -4.06
CA LEU A 103 10.02 -6.51 -4.74
C LEU A 103 10.12 -6.98 -6.20
N GLY A 104 9.05 -7.49 -6.78
CA GLY A 104 9.04 -8.01 -8.15
C GLY A 104 8.94 -6.91 -9.20
N ALA A 105 8.83 -7.36 -10.44
CA ALA A 105 8.60 -6.48 -11.58
C ALA A 105 7.18 -5.89 -11.54
N LYS A 106 7.02 -4.70 -12.10
CA LYS A 106 5.70 -4.11 -12.27
C LYS A 106 5.00 -4.65 -13.50
N HIS A 107 3.70 -4.82 -13.38
CA HIS A 107 2.80 -5.26 -14.43
C HIS A 107 1.49 -4.46 -14.38
N ILE A 108 0.71 -4.56 -15.40
CA ILE A 108 -0.63 -3.98 -15.45
C ILE A 108 -1.64 -5.08 -15.14
N GLU A 109 -2.52 -4.83 -14.18
CA GLU A 109 -3.72 -5.63 -13.96
C GLU A 109 -4.96 -4.85 -14.45
N ILE A 110 -5.79 -5.52 -15.23
CA ILE A 110 -7.08 -4.98 -15.70
C ILE A 110 -8.19 -5.64 -14.87
N VAL A 111 -8.95 -4.81 -14.20
CA VAL A 111 -10.14 -5.21 -13.45
C VAL A 111 -11.35 -4.88 -14.33
N PRO A 112 -12.05 -5.88 -14.89
CA PRO A 112 -13.21 -5.66 -15.73
C PRO A 112 -14.32 -4.92 -14.98
N GLY A 113 -14.93 -3.94 -15.65
CA GLY A 113 -16.12 -3.27 -15.18
C GLY A 113 -17.41 -4.08 -15.45
N ALA A 114 -18.53 -3.43 -15.32
CA ALA A 114 -19.86 -4.03 -15.49
C ALA A 114 -20.67 -3.44 -16.67
N ASP A 115 -20.08 -2.51 -17.42
CA ASP A 115 -20.75 -1.88 -18.57
C ASP A 115 -20.96 -2.89 -19.71
N GLU A 116 -22.04 -2.73 -20.45
CA GLU A 116 -22.34 -3.52 -21.63
C GLU A 116 -21.60 -3.02 -22.89
N GLU A 117 -21.03 -1.81 -22.84
CA GLU A 117 -20.20 -1.26 -23.90
C GLU A 117 -18.75 -1.71 -23.75
N TYR A 118 -18.14 -2.10 -24.88
CA TYR A 118 -16.76 -2.63 -24.90
C TYR A 118 -15.81 -1.71 -25.63
N CYS A 119 -14.58 -1.67 -25.13
CA CYS A 119 -13.50 -0.91 -25.75
C CYS A 119 -13.23 -1.39 -27.18
N VAL A 120 -13.06 -0.43 -28.09
CA VAL A 120 -12.57 -0.68 -29.44
C VAL A 120 -11.06 -0.52 -29.53
N SER A 121 -10.42 -1.15 -30.50
CA SER A 121 -8.98 -0.97 -30.70
C SER A 121 -8.62 0.49 -30.92
N GLY A 122 -7.61 0.98 -30.22
CA GLY A 122 -7.24 2.40 -30.16
C GLY A 122 -7.99 3.21 -29.13
N GLY A 123 -8.92 2.61 -28.38
CA GLY A 123 -9.64 3.26 -27.29
C GLY A 123 -8.78 3.50 -26.04
N GLU A 124 -9.28 4.33 -25.17
CA GLU A 124 -8.63 4.72 -23.92
C GLU A 124 -9.46 4.26 -22.72
N LEU A 125 -8.82 3.67 -21.71
CA LEU A 125 -9.40 3.29 -20.43
C LEU A 125 -9.12 4.42 -19.44
N GLU A 126 -10.16 5.12 -18.99
CA GLU A 126 -10.04 6.32 -18.16
C GLU A 126 -9.77 6.02 -16.69
N TYR A 127 -10.26 4.88 -16.20
CA TYR A 127 -10.11 4.51 -14.78
C TYR A 127 -8.75 3.88 -14.54
N THR A 128 -7.81 4.68 -14.08
CA THR A 128 -6.43 4.24 -13.84
C THR A 128 -6.03 4.42 -12.39
N GLN A 129 -5.24 3.47 -11.88
CA GLN A 129 -4.59 3.57 -10.59
C GLN A 129 -3.07 3.50 -10.77
N ASP A 130 -2.41 4.54 -10.31
CA ASP A 130 -0.95 4.69 -10.40
C ASP A 130 -0.19 3.63 -9.62
N ALA A 131 1.07 3.47 -9.95
CA ALA A 131 1.98 2.57 -9.26
C ALA A 131 2.15 2.97 -7.79
N LEU A 132 1.94 2.03 -6.89
CA LEU A 132 2.27 2.23 -5.48
C LEU A 132 3.79 2.21 -5.28
N ILE A 133 4.30 3.24 -4.61
CA ILE A 133 5.71 3.36 -4.24
C ILE A 133 5.86 2.94 -2.78
N LEU A 134 6.55 1.83 -2.54
CA LEU A 134 6.74 1.27 -1.18
C LEU A 134 7.37 2.28 -0.22
N SER A 135 8.28 3.13 -0.69
CA SER A 135 8.89 4.18 0.12
C SER A 135 7.87 5.18 0.68
N GLU A 136 6.87 5.58 -0.09
CA GLU A 136 5.82 6.49 0.37
C GLU A 136 4.95 5.85 1.47
N LEU A 137 4.67 4.56 1.34
CA LEU A 137 3.96 3.81 2.38
C LEU A 137 4.77 3.73 3.67
N MET A 138 6.07 3.47 3.57
CA MET A 138 6.96 3.44 4.73
C MET A 138 7.08 4.81 5.40
N ASP A 139 7.12 5.89 4.62
CA ASP A 139 7.13 7.25 5.17
C ASP A 139 5.84 7.60 5.90
N LYS A 140 4.68 7.21 5.36
CA LYS A 140 3.39 7.37 6.03
C LYS A 140 3.31 6.58 7.34
N VAL A 141 3.78 5.33 7.34
CA VAL A 141 3.83 4.50 8.56
C VAL A 141 4.77 5.12 9.59
N ASN A 142 5.97 5.56 9.19
CA ASN A 142 6.92 6.22 10.07
C ASN A 142 6.36 7.54 10.64
N ALA A 143 5.67 8.33 9.84
CA ALA A 143 5.01 9.55 10.28
C ALA A 143 3.92 9.24 11.33
N TYR A 144 3.08 8.24 11.07
CA TYR A 144 2.04 7.79 12.01
C TYR A 144 2.61 7.29 13.33
N MET A 145 3.69 6.49 13.28
CA MET A 145 4.36 5.98 14.48
C MET A 145 5.01 7.10 15.32
N ARG A 146 5.55 8.13 14.67
CA ARG A 146 6.10 9.31 15.35
C ARG A 146 5.00 10.14 16.04
N GLU A 147 3.86 10.27 15.39
CA GLU A 147 2.72 11.00 15.94
C GLU A 147 2.10 10.28 17.15
N LYS A 148 1.99 8.95 17.07
CA LYS A 148 1.54 8.11 18.17
C LYS A 148 2.47 8.20 19.36
N LYS A 149 3.80 8.11 19.14
CA LYS A 149 4.80 8.23 20.20
C LYS A 149 4.79 9.60 20.89
N LYS A 150 4.58 10.68 20.13
CA LYS A 150 4.39 12.02 20.71
C LYS A 150 3.16 12.12 21.60
N LYS A 151 2.06 11.46 21.25
CA LYS A 151 0.85 11.43 22.08
C LYS A 151 1.09 10.65 23.37
N GLU A 152 1.71 9.49 23.29
CA GLU A 152 2.06 8.68 24.47
C GLU A 152 3.02 9.42 25.41
N GLU A 153 4.01 10.12 24.90
CA GLU A 153 4.93 10.94 25.70
C GLU A 153 4.23 12.15 26.36
N SER A 154 3.25 12.77 25.67
CA SER A 154 2.48 13.89 26.23
C SER A 154 1.51 13.46 27.31
N ASP A 155 0.92 12.27 27.19
CA ASP A 155 -0.01 11.72 28.19
C ASP A 155 0.75 11.21 29.42
N THR A 156 1.95 10.66 29.25
CA THR A 156 2.82 10.26 30.36
C THR A 156 3.33 11.47 31.14
N SER A 157 3.67 12.57 30.44
CA SER A 157 4.10 13.82 31.07
C SER A 157 2.98 14.48 31.89
N LYS A 158 1.75 14.44 31.37
CA LYS A 158 0.57 14.94 32.11
C LYS A 158 0.25 14.11 33.36
N ASN A 159 0.40 12.78 33.25
CA ASN A 159 0.15 11.91 34.42
C ASN A 159 1.20 12.10 35.51
N SER A 160 2.47 12.32 35.14
CA SER A 160 3.53 12.59 36.12
C SER A 160 3.37 13.95 36.82
N GLU A 161 2.85 14.96 36.10
CA GLU A 161 2.54 16.27 36.72
C GLU A 161 1.34 16.21 37.67
N LEU A 162 0.36 15.34 37.38
CA LEU A 162 -0.79 15.12 38.28
C LEU A 162 -0.39 14.35 39.54
N GLU A 163 0.45 13.34 39.43
CA GLU A 163 1.00 12.59 40.60
C GLU A 163 1.90 13.47 41.50
N GLU A 164 2.69 14.38 40.93
CA GLU A 164 3.47 15.35 41.71
C GLU A 164 2.60 16.40 42.40
N ALA A 165 1.44 16.79 41.80
CA ALA A 165 0.51 17.73 42.40
C ALA A 165 -0.26 17.09 43.55
N GLU A 166 -0.72 15.85 43.39
CA GLU A 166 -1.45 15.09 44.41
C GLU A 166 -0.55 14.78 45.64
N ASN A 167 0.72 14.45 45.41
CA ASN A 167 1.69 14.19 46.46
C ASN A 167 2.09 15.46 47.24
N LYS A 168 1.93 16.65 46.67
CA LYS A 168 2.16 17.92 47.36
C LYS A 168 0.97 18.34 48.21
N GLU A 169 -0.26 18.00 47.84
CA GLU A 169 -1.45 18.25 48.68
C GLU A 169 -1.47 17.36 49.91
N ASP A 170 -1.10 16.09 49.79
CA ASP A 170 -1.04 15.16 50.93
C ASP A 170 0.00 15.55 51.99
N VAL A 171 1.15 16.11 51.53
CA VAL A 171 2.18 16.60 52.47
C VAL A 171 1.77 17.85 53.20
N VAL A 172 0.98 18.75 52.57
CA VAL A 172 0.48 19.97 53.22
C VAL A 172 -0.66 19.65 54.23
N THR A 173 -1.48 18.62 53.92
CA THR A 173 -2.58 18.19 54.81
C THR A 173 -2.02 17.47 56.05
N SER A 174 -0.94 16.71 55.93
CA SER A 174 -0.31 16.06 57.07
C SER A 174 0.41 17.02 58.05
N GLN A 175 0.92 18.15 57.56
CA GLN A 175 1.56 19.17 58.44
C GLN A 175 0.58 20.05 59.19
N ASN A 176 -0.69 20.15 58.72
CA ASN A 176 -1.69 20.92 59.44
C ASN A 176 -2.44 20.15 60.54
N ASN A 177 -2.41 18.81 60.51
CA ASN A 177 -3.05 17.98 61.53
C ASN A 177 -2.24 17.84 62.84
N ASP A 178 -0.92 18.10 62.78
CA ASP A 178 -0.07 17.99 64.00
C ASP A 178 -0.12 19.27 64.90
N MET A 179 -0.88 20.29 64.51
CA MET A 179 -0.95 21.53 65.27
C MET A 179 -2.31 21.78 66.01
N GLU A 180 -3.31 20.91 65.86
CA GLU A 180 -4.63 21.04 66.50
C GLU A 180 -4.93 20.04 67.66
N GLU A 181 -4.02 19.12 67.99
CA GLU A 181 -4.26 18.12 69.04
C GLU A 181 -3.82 18.54 70.46
N SER A 182 -3.84 19.84 70.78
CA SER A 182 -3.53 20.29 72.12
C SER A 182 -4.51 21.34 72.69
N LYS A 183 -5.80 21.24 72.49
CA LYS A 183 -6.77 21.94 73.34
C LYS A 183 -8.17 21.37 73.24
N GLY A 184 -8.70 20.85 74.37
CA GLY A 184 -10.12 20.80 74.63
C GLY A 184 -10.74 19.42 74.79
N LYS A 185 -10.53 18.78 75.88
CA LYS A 185 -11.53 17.89 76.48
C LYS A 185 -12.72 18.73 76.86
N GLU A 186 -13.91 18.35 76.46
CA GLU A 186 -15.09 18.14 77.31
C GLU A 186 -16.42 18.14 76.51
N GLU A 187 -17.22 17.16 76.87
CA GLU A 187 -18.66 16.95 76.87
C GLU A 187 -19.42 16.51 75.65
N ALA A 188 -19.74 15.30 75.70
CA ALA A 188 -20.99 14.53 75.84
C ALA A 188 -22.20 14.95 74.98
N VAL A 189 -22.84 13.86 74.53
CA VAL A 189 -24.29 13.64 74.27
C VAL A 189 -24.67 13.33 72.85
N SER A 190 -24.93 12.05 72.64
CA SER A 190 -25.76 11.37 71.63
C SER A 190 -27.28 11.77 71.94
N PRO A 191 -28.28 11.36 71.15
CA PRO A 191 -28.39 10.50 70.01
C PRO A 191 -29.47 10.84 68.94
N GLN A 192 -29.61 9.94 67.97
CA GLN A 192 -30.86 9.46 67.34
C GLN A 192 -31.36 10.01 65.99
N ASN A 193 -31.37 9.03 65.09
CA ASN A 193 -32.49 8.54 64.23
C ASN A 193 -33.06 9.50 63.16
N ASN A 194 -33.26 9.07 62.01
CA ASN A 194 -34.21 8.16 61.38
C ASN A 194 -34.13 8.25 59.86
N ASP A 195 -34.00 7.12 59.22
CA ASP A 195 -34.96 6.40 58.38
C ASP A 195 -35.37 7.00 57.02
N MET A 196 -35.31 6.10 56.11
CA MET A 196 -36.26 5.78 55.01
C MET A 196 -36.33 6.76 53.85
N GLU A 197 -36.46 6.35 52.70
CA GLU A 197 -36.98 5.24 51.92
C GLU A 197 -36.90 5.64 50.44
N LYS A 198 -36.49 4.72 49.63
CA LYS A 198 -37.27 4.04 48.57
C LYS A 198 -37.62 4.85 47.32
N SER A 199 -37.30 4.29 46.26
CA SER A 199 -38.00 3.54 45.21
C SER A 199 -37.88 4.15 43.83
N GLU A 200 -37.51 3.24 42.97
CA GLU A 200 -38.23 2.70 41.80
C GLU A 200 -38.29 3.63 40.59
N GLU A 201 -37.75 3.12 39.55
CA GLU A 201 -38.21 2.18 38.52
C GLU A 201 -38.76 2.86 37.26
N LYS A 202 -38.33 2.31 36.17
CA LYS A 202 -39.00 2.01 34.90
C LYS A 202 -38.48 2.72 33.64
N GLU A 203 -37.92 1.90 32.85
CA GLU A 203 -38.41 1.21 31.60
C GLU A 203 -38.44 2.10 30.35
N GLU A 204 -37.71 1.60 29.41
CA GLU A 204 -37.89 1.48 27.94
C GLU A 204 -39.35 1.61 27.45
N PRO A 205 -39.66 1.64 26.14
CA PRO A 205 -38.88 1.25 24.96
C PRO A 205 -39.23 1.99 23.63
N VAL A 206 -38.49 1.58 22.51
CA VAL A 206 -38.99 1.28 21.16
C VAL A 206 -39.57 2.39 20.27
N GLU A 207 -38.92 2.75 19.20
CA GLU A 207 -39.24 2.37 17.80
C GLU A 207 -38.03 2.61 16.88
#